data_09d76905dc998556403652c247e3733b
#
_entry.id   09d76905dc998556403652c247e3733b
#
_cell.length_a   1.000
_cell.length_b   1.000
_cell.length_c   1.000
_cell.angle_alpha   90.00
_cell.angle_beta   90.00
_cell.angle_gamma   90.00
#
_symmetry.space_group_name_H-M   'P 1'
#
loop_
_entity.id
_entity.type
_entity.pdbx_description
1 polymer ?
#
loop_
_entity_poly.entity_id
_entity_poly.type
_entity_poly.pdbx_seq_one_letter_code
_entity_poly.pdbx_strand_id
1 'polypeptide(L)'
;LVGVVAVISVVLGIYWSGEPDAFDVREQAARVAERQGRAVVVGSTTTAALVGVAETLLQKPGGYLSNDRMPPSVFLDNMPNWEFGALVQVRDLAKAMRETLSRSQSQSKEDPDLALGEPQFNFDNNSWLLPPTESEYRQGIRYVESYAKRLADPASPDAQFYARADNLRYWLGTVQSRLGSLSQRLSAS
;
A
#
# COMPACT_ATOMS: atom_id res chain seq x y z
N LEU A 1 -6.49 -39.90 2.13
CA LEU A 1 -6.99 -38.52 2.29
C LEU A 1 -5.90 -37.58 2.83
N VAL A 2 -5.25 -37.90 3.97
CA VAL A 2 -4.19 -37.06 4.59
C VAL A 2 -3.02 -36.81 3.62
N GLY A 3 -2.53 -37.83 2.91
CA GLY A 3 -1.45 -37.67 1.93
C GLY A 3 -1.80 -36.71 0.79
N VAL A 4 -3.04 -36.71 0.31
CA VAL A 4 -3.51 -35.79 -0.74
C VAL A 4 -3.53 -34.35 -0.22
N VAL A 5 -4.04 -34.14 0.99
CA VAL A 5 -4.07 -32.79 1.62
C VAL A 5 -2.63 -32.27 1.82
N ALA A 6 -1.70 -33.11 2.26
CA ALA A 6 -0.30 -32.73 2.42
C ALA A 6 0.33 -32.30 1.08
N VAL A 7 0.12 -33.05 0.01
CA VAL A 7 0.62 -32.70 -1.33
C VAL A 7 0.03 -31.40 -1.81
N ILE A 8 -1.29 -31.21 -1.67
CA ILE A 8 -1.95 -29.94 -2.05
C ILE A 8 -1.37 -28.78 -1.27
N SER A 9 -1.17 -28.93 0.05
CA SER A 9 -0.58 -27.86 0.88
C SER A 9 0.83 -27.50 0.45
N VAL A 10 1.66 -28.46 0.08
CA VAL A 10 3.02 -28.22 -0.44
C VAL A 10 2.96 -27.46 -1.77
N VAL A 11 2.12 -27.91 -2.71
CA VAL A 11 1.99 -27.25 -4.03
C VAL A 11 1.48 -25.82 -3.88
N LEU A 12 0.45 -25.60 -3.05
CA LEU A 12 -0.05 -24.26 -2.76
C LEU A 12 0.99 -23.40 -2.05
N GLY A 13 1.74 -23.95 -1.10
CA GLY A 13 2.81 -23.25 -0.41
C GLY A 13 3.90 -22.77 -1.37
N ILE A 14 4.35 -23.61 -2.30
CA ILE A 14 5.31 -23.21 -3.34
C ILE A 14 4.73 -22.10 -4.22
N TYR A 15 3.46 -22.23 -4.65
CA TYR A 15 2.81 -21.24 -5.49
C TYR A 15 2.63 -19.89 -4.78
N TRP A 16 2.27 -19.90 -3.49
CA TRP A 16 2.07 -18.68 -2.70
C TRP A 16 3.38 -18.03 -2.23
N SER A 17 4.49 -18.78 -2.26
CA SER A 17 5.84 -18.26 -1.95
C SER A 17 6.45 -17.42 -3.08
N GLY A 18 5.82 -17.38 -4.26
CA GLY A 18 6.28 -16.58 -5.39
C GLY A 18 6.17 -15.10 -5.14
N GLU A 19 7.22 -14.34 -5.45
CA GLU A 19 7.19 -12.89 -5.40
C GLU A 19 6.21 -12.33 -6.43
N PRO A 20 5.39 -11.32 -6.07
CA PRO A 20 4.52 -10.64 -7.02
C PRO A 20 5.33 -9.91 -8.09
N ASP A 21 4.80 -9.88 -9.31
CA ASP A 21 5.39 -9.13 -10.42
C ASP A 21 5.43 -7.61 -10.12
N ALA A 22 6.51 -6.98 -10.53
CA ALA A 22 6.60 -5.53 -10.50
C ALA A 22 5.67 -4.92 -11.56
N PHE A 23 5.06 -3.78 -11.26
CA PHE A 23 4.23 -3.04 -12.19
C PHE A 23 4.83 -1.67 -12.55
N ASP A 24 4.58 -1.20 -13.78
CA ASP A 24 4.94 0.16 -14.17
C ASP A 24 3.94 1.15 -13.58
N VAL A 25 4.43 2.05 -12.72
CA VAL A 25 3.60 3.02 -11.99
C VAL A 25 2.95 4.04 -12.93
N ARG A 26 3.61 4.43 -14.02
CA ARG A 26 3.07 5.39 -14.98
C ARG A 26 1.95 4.77 -15.79
N GLU A 27 2.16 3.54 -16.23
CA GLU A 27 1.13 2.76 -16.93
C GLU A 27 -0.08 2.51 -16.03
N GLN A 28 0.15 2.19 -14.75
CA GLN A 28 -0.92 2.06 -13.75
C GLN A 28 -1.71 3.37 -13.60
N ALA A 29 -1.03 4.51 -13.47
CA ALA A 29 -1.68 5.82 -13.38
C ALA A 29 -2.49 6.15 -14.64
N ALA A 30 -1.96 5.85 -15.82
CA ALA A 30 -2.67 6.05 -17.09
C ALA A 30 -3.92 5.17 -17.19
N ARG A 31 -3.83 3.89 -16.84
CA ARG A 31 -4.97 2.96 -16.82
C ARG A 31 -6.07 3.39 -15.84
N VAL A 32 -5.69 3.88 -14.66
CA VAL A 32 -6.66 4.40 -13.67
C VAL A 32 -7.36 5.64 -14.22
N ALA A 33 -6.60 6.59 -14.77
CA ALA A 33 -7.14 7.81 -15.36
C ALA A 33 -8.12 7.49 -16.52
N GLU A 34 -7.75 6.57 -17.41
CA GLU A 34 -8.58 6.13 -18.53
C GLU A 34 -9.91 5.50 -18.04
N ARG A 35 -9.85 4.57 -17.06
CA ARG A 35 -11.06 3.97 -16.47
C ARG A 35 -11.99 4.99 -15.84
N GLN A 36 -11.45 6.07 -15.31
CA GLN A 36 -12.22 7.15 -14.68
C GLN A 36 -12.67 8.22 -15.69
N GLY A 37 -12.26 8.13 -16.96
CA GLY A 37 -12.51 9.16 -17.98
C GLY A 37 -11.87 10.50 -17.64
N ARG A 38 -10.70 10.49 -16.97
CA ARG A 38 -10.00 11.67 -16.46
C ARG A 38 -8.56 11.74 -16.96
N ALA A 39 -7.98 12.93 -16.91
CA ALA A 39 -6.58 13.13 -17.25
C ALA A 39 -5.65 12.71 -16.12
N VAL A 40 -4.42 12.31 -16.46
CA VAL A 40 -3.33 12.17 -15.51
C VAL A 40 -2.89 13.56 -15.05
N VAL A 41 -2.98 13.83 -13.77
CA VAL A 41 -2.60 15.13 -13.16
C VAL A 41 -1.41 14.94 -12.22
N VAL A 42 -0.87 16.06 -11.71
CA VAL A 42 0.20 16.03 -10.70
C VAL A 42 -0.31 15.28 -9.46
N GLY A 43 0.44 14.27 -9.03
CA GLY A 43 0.05 13.38 -7.92
C GLY A 43 -0.58 12.06 -8.34
N SER A 44 -1.14 11.93 -9.56
CA SER A 44 -1.76 10.69 -10.04
C SER A 44 -0.80 9.50 -9.98
N THR A 45 0.46 9.69 -10.39
CA THR A 45 1.48 8.63 -10.36
C THR A 45 1.82 8.18 -8.93
N THR A 46 1.97 9.13 -8.01
CA THR A 46 2.23 8.81 -6.60
C THR A 46 1.06 8.08 -5.95
N THR A 47 -0.16 8.53 -6.22
CA THR A 47 -1.39 7.90 -5.73
C THR A 47 -1.57 6.50 -6.31
N ALA A 48 -1.31 6.33 -7.62
CA ALA A 48 -1.35 5.02 -8.28
C ALA A 48 -0.29 4.06 -7.74
N ALA A 49 0.90 4.55 -7.38
CA ALA A 49 1.92 3.73 -6.74
C ALA A 49 1.45 3.21 -5.38
N LEU A 50 0.89 4.09 -4.53
CA LEU A 50 0.36 3.69 -3.22
C LEU A 50 -0.74 2.64 -3.36
N VAL A 51 -1.74 2.90 -4.21
CA VAL A 51 -2.85 1.98 -4.47
C VAL A 51 -2.32 0.66 -5.04
N GLY A 52 -1.45 0.70 -6.05
CA GLY A 52 -0.92 -0.50 -6.71
C GLY A 52 -0.16 -1.41 -5.74
N VAL A 53 0.69 -0.86 -4.86
CA VAL A 53 1.39 -1.67 -3.85
C VAL A 53 0.41 -2.24 -2.83
N ALA A 54 -0.55 -1.44 -2.36
CA ALA A 54 -1.57 -1.90 -1.40
C ALA A 54 -2.50 -2.97 -2.01
N GLU A 55 -2.88 -2.85 -3.29
CA GLU A 55 -3.62 -3.88 -4.00
C GLU A 55 -2.80 -5.16 -4.18
N THR A 56 -1.50 -5.05 -4.50
CA THR A 56 -0.60 -6.20 -4.63
C THR A 56 -0.54 -7.00 -3.32
N LEU A 57 -0.50 -6.33 -2.17
CA LEU A 57 -0.57 -7.01 -0.86
C LEU A 57 -1.81 -7.90 -0.72
N LEU A 58 -2.96 -7.46 -1.26
CA LEU A 58 -4.25 -8.13 -1.09
C LEU A 58 -4.60 -9.12 -2.21
N GLN A 59 -3.99 -8.97 -3.39
CA GLN A 59 -4.39 -9.69 -4.62
C GLN A 59 -3.34 -10.66 -5.15
N LYS A 60 -2.12 -10.65 -4.61
CA LYS A 60 -1.09 -11.62 -4.99
C LYS A 60 -1.56 -13.07 -4.75
N PRO A 61 -0.87 -14.07 -5.31
CA PRO A 61 -1.19 -15.48 -5.06
C PRO A 61 -1.32 -15.78 -3.56
N GLY A 62 -2.43 -16.37 -3.16
CA GLY A 62 -2.77 -16.63 -1.76
C GLY A 62 -3.46 -15.45 -1.03
N GLY A 63 -3.53 -14.26 -1.62
CA GLY A 63 -4.07 -13.08 -0.96
C GLY A 63 -3.14 -12.51 0.12
N TYR A 64 -3.68 -11.92 1.18
CA TYR A 64 -2.92 -11.48 2.34
C TYR A 64 -2.72 -12.66 3.30
N LEU A 65 -1.46 -13.01 3.59
CA LEU A 65 -1.11 -14.24 4.30
C LEU A 65 -0.70 -14.02 5.76
N SER A 66 -0.33 -12.80 6.14
CA SER A 66 0.20 -12.51 7.49
C SER A 66 -0.79 -12.78 8.61
N ASN A 67 -2.10 -12.73 8.34
CA ASN A 67 -3.15 -12.99 9.33
C ASN A 67 -3.78 -14.39 9.21
N ASP A 68 -3.35 -15.21 8.25
CA ASP A 68 -3.85 -16.57 8.07
C ASP A 68 -3.52 -17.48 9.26
N ARG A 69 -4.45 -18.39 9.56
CA ARG A 69 -4.34 -19.34 10.68
C ARG A 69 -4.29 -20.80 10.26
N MET A 70 -4.32 -21.07 8.95
CA MET A 70 -4.40 -22.43 8.40
C MET A 70 -3.25 -22.71 7.41
N PRO A 71 -2.83 -24.00 7.28
CA PRO A 71 -1.92 -24.41 6.23
C PRO A 71 -2.47 -24.11 4.82
N PRO A 72 -1.61 -23.76 3.83
CA PRO A 72 -0.14 -23.75 3.95
C PRO A 72 0.45 -22.43 4.50
N SER A 73 -0.31 -21.35 4.59
CA SER A 73 0.17 -19.99 4.90
C SER A 73 0.96 -19.92 6.21
N VAL A 74 0.52 -20.63 7.26
CA VAL A 74 1.22 -20.66 8.57
C VAL A 74 2.63 -21.25 8.53
N PHE A 75 3.01 -21.92 7.44
CA PHE A 75 4.35 -22.46 7.24
C PHE A 75 5.24 -21.59 6.35
N LEU A 76 4.67 -20.48 5.81
CA LEU A 76 5.39 -19.54 4.96
C LEU A 76 5.94 -18.41 5.82
N ASP A 77 7.24 -18.23 5.82
CA ASP A 77 7.92 -17.14 6.51
C ASP A 77 8.31 -16.00 5.56
N ASN A 78 8.62 -16.30 4.31
CA ASN A 78 9.05 -15.33 3.32
C ASN A 78 7.95 -14.32 2.96
N MET A 79 6.72 -14.79 2.66
CA MET A 79 5.62 -13.91 2.25
C MET A 79 5.12 -13.00 3.36
N PRO A 80 4.86 -13.43 4.59
CA PRO A 80 4.51 -12.51 5.67
C PRO A 80 5.58 -11.45 5.95
N ASN A 81 6.86 -11.78 5.83
CA ASN A 81 7.94 -10.81 5.96
C ASN A 81 7.98 -9.81 4.79
N TRP A 82 7.76 -10.28 3.56
CA TRP A 82 7.62 -9.42 2.38
C TRP A 82 6.41 -8.48 2.52
N GLU A 83 5.24 -9.02 2.92
CA GLU A 83 4.02 -8.25 3.17
C GLU A 83 4.25 -7.15 4.20
N PHE A 84 4.91 -7.46 5.30
CA PHE A 84 5.23 -6.48 6.33
C PHE A 84 6.16 -5.38 5.80
N GLY A 85 7.17 -5.73 5.02
CA GLY A 85 8.06 -4.76 4.39
C GLY A 85 7.33 -3.82 3.43
N ALA A 86 6.48 -4.36 2.56
CA ALA A 86 5.66 -3.58 1.64
C ALA A 86 4.62 -2.72 2.38
N LEU A 87 3.96 -3.27 3.40
CA LEU A 87 3.00 -2.54 4.23
C LEU A 87 3.63 -1.32 4.92
N VAL A 88 4.85 -1.45 5.41
CA VAL A 88 5.57 -0.33 6.01
C VAL A 88 5.76 0.80 5.01
N GLN A 89 6.08 0.51 3.74
CA GLN A 89 6.20 1.54 2.70
C GLN A 89 4.83 2.16 2.35
N VAL A 90 3.76 1.37 2.32
CA VAL A 90 2.38 1.88 2.14
C VAL A 90 2.02 2.86 3.27
N ARG A 91 2.28 2.50 4.52
CA ARG A 91 2.04 3.35 5.70
C ARG A 91 2.82 4.67 5.64
N ASP A 92 4.10 4.59 5.32
CA ASP A 92 4.97 5.77 5.25
C ASP A 92 4.55 6.71 4.11
N LEU A 93 4.20 6.17 2.94
CA LEU A 93 3.74 6.99 1.82
C LEU A 93 2.35 7.57 2.08
N ALA A 94 1.42 6.81 2.65
CA ALA A 94 0.09 7.29 3.03
C ALA A 94 0.18 8.44 4.03
N LYS A 95 1.06 8.31 5.04
CA LYS A 95 1.36 9.36 5.99
C LYS A 95 1.94 10.60 5.33
N ALA A 96 2.93 10.44 4.45
CA ALA A 96 3.53 11.56 3.72
C ALA A 96 2.51 12.25 2.82
N MET A 97 1.60 11.50 2.19
CA MET A 97 0.50 12.07 1.41
C MET A 97 -0.42 12.92 2.28
N ARG A 98 -0.87 12.40 3.43
CA ARG A 98 -1.75 13.14 4.34
C ARG A 98 -1.08 14.38 4.94
N GLU A 99 0.16 14.25 5.43
CA GLU A 99 0.81 15.29 6.24
C GLU A 99 1.52 16.36 5.42
N THR A 100 2.05 16.01 4.23
CA THR A 100 2.92 16.92 3.47
C THR A 100 2.50 17.12 2.03
N LEU A 101 2.19 16.04 1.29
CA LEU A 101 1.96 16.11 -0.16
C LEU A 101 0.58 16.68 -0.52
N SER A 102 -0.44 16.53 0.34
CA SER A 102 -1.78 17.09 0.13
C SER A 102 -2.03 18.41 0.86
N ARG A 103 -1.11 18.85 1.73
CA ARG A 103 -1.31 20.04 2.56
C ARG A 103 -0.59 21.27 2.02
N SER A 104 -1.31 22.39 1.99
CA SER A 104 -0.72 23.71 1.79
C SER A 104 0.04 24.16 3.06
N GLN A 105 1.17 24.84 2.89
CA GLN A 105 1.88 25.45 4.03
C GLN A 105 1.08 26.54 4.72
N SER A 106 0.19 27.21 4.00
CA SER A 106 -0.63 28.32 4.52
C SER A 106 -1.95 27.86 5.14
N GLN A 107 -2.39 26.65 4.82
CA GLN A 107 -3.65 26.10 5.32
C GLN A 107 -3.37 24.75 6.00
N SER A 108 -3.57 24.68 7.30
CA SER A 108 -3.34 23.46 8.11
C SER A 108 -4.41 22.38 7.92
N LYS A 109 -5.25 22.48 6.89
CA LYS A 109 -6.35 21.53 6.66
C LYS A 109 -5.83 20.27 5.97
N GLU A 110 -6.12 19.13 6.56
CA GLU A 110 -5.87 17.81 5.96
C GLU A 110 -6.93 17.49 4.91
N ASP A 111 -6.56 16.72 3.89
CA ASP A 111 -7.53 16.15 2.96
C ASP A 111 -8.43 15.14 3.68
N PRO A 112 -9.77 15.23 3.56
CA PRO A 112 -10.69 14.39 4.32
C PRO A 112 -10.56 12.90 3.99
N ASP A 113 -10.31 12.54 2.73
CA ASP A 113 -10.14 11.14 2.34
C ASP A 113 -8.82 10.58 2.87
N LEU A 114 -7.72 11.33 2.78
CA LEU A 114 -6.43 10.89 3.28
C LEU A 114 -6.39 10.81 4.81
N ALA A 115 -7.12 11.70 5.50
CA ALA A 115 -7.28 11.65 6.95
C ALA A 115 -8.01 10.39 7.43
N LEU A 116 -8.92 9.85 6.61
CA LEU A 116 -9.62 8.60 6.89
C LEU A 116 -8.85 7.37 6.36
N GLY A 117 -8.13 7.52 5.25
CA GLY A 117 -7.47 6.40 4.56
C GLY A 117 -6.17 5.97 5.23
N GLU A 118 -5.34 6.91 5.68
CA GLU A 118 -4.05 6.57 6.30
C GLU A 118 -4.20 5.72 7.57
N PRO A 119 -5.12 6.00 8.52
CA PRO A 119 -5.32 5.15 9.68
C PRO A 119 -5.71 3.71 9.34
N GLN A 120 -6.40 3.48 8.22
CA GLN A 120 -6.79 2.14 7.78
C GLN A 120 -5.57 1.25 7.51
N PHE A 121 -4.53 1.79 6.89
CA PHE A 121 -3.28 1.07 6.67
C PHE A 121 -2.48 0.83 7.96
N ASN A 122 -2.73 1.60 9.01
CA ASN A 122 -2.12 1.42 10.34
C ASN A 122 -2.86 0.42 11.22
N PHE A 123 -3.99 -0.14 10.75
CA PHE A 123 -4.69 -1.19 11.44
C PHE A 123 -3.78 -2.42 11.69
N ASP A 124 -4.14 -3.24 12.67
CA ASP A 124 -3.41 -4.45 13.03
C ASP A 124 -3.24 -5.37 11.80
N ASN A 125 -2.01 -5.70 11.47
CA ASN A 125 -1.67 -6.55 10.32
C ASN A 125 -1.86 -8.05 10.57
N ASN A 126 -2.25 -8.46 11.78
CA ASN A 126 -2.50 -9.86 12.15
C ASN A 126 -3.96 -10.15 12.50
N SER A 127 -4.86 -9.19 12.32
CA SER A 127 -6.28 -9.38 12.64
C SER A 127 -6.94 -10.31 11.64
N TRP A 128 -7.40 -11.45 12.13
CA TRP A 128 -8.07 -12.48 11.33
C TRP A 128 -9.59 -12.28 11.24
N LEU A 129 -10.20 -11.69 12.29
CA LEU A 129 -11.66 -11.54 12.43
C LEU A 129 -12.03 -10.20 13.08
N LEU A 130 -13.15 -9.63 12.60
CA LEU A 130 -14.00 -8.61 13.20
C LEU A 130 -13.30 -7.30 13.64
N PRO A 131 -12.77 -6.52 12.72
CA PRO A 131 -12.68 -6.73 11.29
C PRO A 131 -11.38 -7.46 10.89
N PRO A 132 -11.36 -8.20 9.77
CA PRO A 132 -10.12 -8.73 9.24
C PRO A 132 -9.28 -7.60 8.63
N THR A 133 -7.95 -7.75 8.70
CA THR A 133 -6.97 -6.79 8.18
C THR A 133 -7.25 -6.34 6.75
N GLU A 134 -7.62 -7.27 5.88
CA GLU A 134 -7.88 -7.01 4.45
C GLU A 134 -9.06 -6.05 4.24
N SER A 135 -10.07 -6.09 5.12
CA SER A 135 -11.22 -5.19 5.00
C SER A 135 -10.82 -3.74 5.27
N GLU A 136 -9.96 -3.52 6.26
CA GLU A 136 -9.45 -2.21 6.63
C GLU A 136 -8.52 -1.67 5.55
N TYR A 137 -7.60 -2.50 5.04
CA TYR A 137 -6.71 -2.07 3.95
C TYR A 137 -7.48 -1.77 2.66
N ARG A 138 -8.50 -2.56 2.30
CA ARG A 138 -9.40 -2.21 1.18
C ARG A 138 -10.15 -0.90 1.42
N GLN A 139 -10.51 -0.61 2.66
CA GLN A 139 -11.13 0.68 3.00
C GLN A 139 -10.14 1.82 2.81
N GLY A 140 -8.88 1.66 3.24
CA GLY A 140 -7.79 2.61 3.00
C GLY A 140 -7.58 2.88 1.51
N ILE A 141 -7.52 1.81 0.68
CA ILE A 141 -7.43 1.92 -0.78
C ILE A 141 -8.58 2.75 -1.34
N ARG A 142 -9.83 2.48 -0.95
CA ARG A 142 -11.01 3.24 -1.43
C ARG A 142 -10.92 4.74 -1.10
N TYR A 143 -10.43 5.10 0.08
CA TYR A 143 -10.23 6.51 0.43
C TYR A 143 -9.14 7.17 -0.43
N VAL A 144 -8.01 6.48 -0.67
CA VAL A 144 -6.94 6.99 -1.55
C VAL A 144 -7.44 7.13 -3.00
N GLU A 145 -8.23 6.20 -3.49
CA GLU A 145 -8.89 6.28 -4.81
C GLU A 145 -9.90 7.44 -4.89
N SER A 146 -10.66 7.69 -3.81
CA SER A 146 -11.57 8.84 -3.71
C SER A 146 -10.79 10.15 -3.81
N TYR A 147 -9.70 10.27 -3.06
CA TYR A 147 -8.78 11.41 -3.19
C TYR A 147 -8.25 11.57 -4.62
N ALA A 148 -7.75 10.48 -5.24
CA ALA A 148 -7.24 10.52 -6.61
C ALA A 148 -8.28 10.98 -7.62
N LYS A 149 -9.52 10.54 -7.45
CA LYS A 149 -10.67 10.96 -8.29
C LYS A 149 -10.97 12.44 -8.15
N ARG A 150 -10.97 12.98 -6.92
CA ARG A 150 -11.16 14.42 -6.67
C ARG A 150 -9.99 15.24 -7.18
N LEU A 151 -8.76 14.75 -7.01
CA LEU A 151 -7.54 15.39 -7.50
C LEU A 151 -7.56 15.61 -9.02
N ALA A 152 -8.13 14.67 -9.77
CA ALA A 152 -8.28 14.75 -11.22
C ALA A 152 -9.57 15.49 -11.66
N ASP A 153 -10.39 15.99 -10.73
CA ASP A 153 -11.65 16.67 -11.01
C ASP A 153 -11.49 18.19 -10.91
N PRO A 154 -11.60 18.94 -12.01
CA PRO A 154 -11.57 20.39 -11.96
C PRO A 154 -12.67 21.03 -11.10
N ALA A 155 -13.77 20.30 -10.84
CA ALA A 155 -14.85 20.75 -9.98
C ALA A 155 -14.56 20.56 -8.47
N SER A 156 -13.45 19.90 -8.13
CA SER A 156 -13.02 19.62 -6.75
C SER A 156 -11.70 20.35 -6.41
N PRO A 157 -11.69 21.67 -6.31
CA PRO A 157 -10.47 22.45 -6.09
C PRO A 157 -9.86 22.27 -4.68
N ASP A 158 -10.55 21.62 -3.78
CA ASP A 158 -10.13 21.27 -2.42
C ASP A 158 -9.13 20.10 -2.38
N ALA A 159 -9.15 19.22 -3.37
CA ALA A 159 -8.15 18.15 -3.50
C ALA A 159 -6.90 18.70 -4.21
N GLN A 160 -5.78 18.71 -3.51
CA GLN A 160 -4.52 19.27 -4.00
C GLN A 160 -3.36 18.29 -3.78
N PHE A 161 -2.36 18.38 -4.67
CA PHE A 161 -1.09 17.67 -4.52
C PHE A 161 0.07 18.64 -4.72
N TYR A 162 0.88 18.81 -3.70
CA TYR A 162 2.00 19.76 -3.69
C TYR A 162 3.31 19.04 -4.00
N ALA A 163 3.65 18.94 -5.28
CA ALA A 163 4.90 18.35 -5.77
C ALA A 163 6.09 19.28 -5.55
N ARG A 164 6.45 19.51 -4.28
CA ARG A 164 7.57 20.39 -3.89
C ARG A 164 8.78 19.58 -3.46
N ALA A 165 9.97 20.15 -3.65
CA ALA A 165 11.23 19.50 -3.31
C ALA A 165 11.37 19.20 -1.81
N ASP A 166 10.85 20.04 -0.93
CA ASP A 166 10.85 19.83 0.52
C ASP A 166 9.95 18.64 0.93
N ASN A 167 8.76 18.50 0.34
CA ASN A 167 7.87 17.37 0.56
C ASN A 167 8.51 16.06 0.09
N LEU A 168 9.14 16.07 -1.08
CA LEU A 168 9.86 14.91 -1.61
C LEU A 168 11.06 14.55 -0.71
N ARG A 169 11.84 15.54 -0.27
CA ARG A 169 12.96 15.31 0.65
C ARG A 169 12.51 14.70 1.97
N TYR A 170 11.39 15.16 2.53
CA TYR A 170 10.83 14.59 3.75
C TYR A 170 10.55 13.10 3.59
N TRP A 171 9.82 12.72 2.54
CA TRP A 171 9.49 11.32 2.29
C TRP A 171 10.73 10.47 1.99
N LEU A 172 11.62 10.92 1.10
CA LEU A 172 12.86 10.22 0.78
C LEU A 172 13.77 10.06 2.00
N GLY A 173 13.78 11.05 2.90
CA GLY A 173 14.50 10.97 4.18
C GLY A 173 13.95 9.86 5.10
N THR A 174 12.63 9.68 5.13
CA THR A 174 11.98 8.56 5.84
C THR A 174 12.41 7.22 5.26
N VAL A 175 12.37 7.07 3.93
CA VAL A 175 12.81 5.84 3.23
C VAL A 175 14.29 5.57 3.50
N GLN A 176 15.15 6.58 3.39
CA GLN A 176 16.58 6.46 3.66
C GLN A 176 16.85 5.99 5.10
N SER A 177 16.16 6.56 6.08
CA SER A 177 16.31 6.17 7.50
C SER A 177 15.92 4.72 7.73
N ARG A 178 14.84 4.25 7.07
CA ARG A 178 14.42 2.85 7.17
C ARG A 178 15.42 1.90 6.52
N LEU A 179 15.89 2.21 5.31
CA LEU A 179 16.91 1.40 4.62
C LEU A 179 18.21 1.34 5.42
N GLY A 180 18.64 2.46 6.01
CA GLY A 180 19.80 2.50 6.91
C GLY A 180 19.63 1.59 8.13
N SER A 181 18.46 1.63 8.79
CA SER A 181 18.14 0.75 9.92
C SER A 181 18.12 -0.73 9.53
N LEU A 182 17.57 -1.08 8.36
CA LEU A 182 17.57 -2.45 7.86
C LEU A 182 18.98 -2.93 7.54
N SER A 183 19.80 -2.10 6.88
CA SER A 183 21.22 -2.40 6.60
C SER A 183 22.01 -2.66 7.87
N GLN A 184 21.81 -1.86 8.92
CA GLN A 184 22.46 -2.07 10.22
C GLN A 184 22.07 -3.39 10.87
N ARG A 185 20.79 -3.77 10.83
CA ARG A 185 20.33 -5.05 11.38
C ARG A 185 20.91 -6.24 10.63
N LEU A 186 20.96 -6.18 9.30
CA LEU A 186 21.54 -7.23 8.47
C LEU A 186 23.06 -7.38 8.68
N SER A 187 23.76 -6.29 9.02
CA SER A 187 25.21 -6.34 9.30
C SER A 187 25.53 -6.80 10.73
N ALA A 188 24.56 -6.80 11.64
CA ALA A 188 24.71 -7.22 13.04
C ALA A 188 24.30 -8.67 13.30
N SER A 189 23.68 -9.34 12.31
CA SER A 189 23.29 -10.76 12.35
C SER A 189 24.39 -11.64 11.73
#